data_43613957ccc84387cadcc76c28191879
#
_entry.id   43613957ccc84387cadcc76c28191879
#
_cell.length_a   1.000
_cell.length_b   1.000
_cell.length_c   1.000
_cell.angle_alpha   90.00
_cell.angle_beta   90.00
_cell.angle_gamma   90.00
#
_symmetry.space_group_name_H-M   'P 1'
#
loop_
_entity.id
_entity.type
_entity.pdbx_description
1 polymer ?
#
loop_
_entity_poly.entity_id
_entity_poly.type
_entity_poly.pdbx_seq_one_letter_code
_entity_poly.pdbx_strand_id
1 'polypeptide(L)'
;IYVADQSNHRIVKWEAGASEGIIVAGGNGDGQGLNQLQYPRSIVVDSDNNIFVSDNGNHRVVKWTPGATEGVVVAGKAEGNPGDGLAFLAHPHGIDLESDGSVIIADYNNSRVVRWKKDATEGELVGIYSNPTSIAVDHNDNIYISEQYNNRVIKVPAGSTSSTFNGSVVAGGYGGGSNKNQFNQASGVHVDEVGDLFIADKNNNRVKKYSLAPQILISAGETSGEITVTGIPDVVDEDDKTIIFKPISSSSGSLADGNITMT
;
A
#
# COMPACT_ATOMS: atom_id res chain seq x y z
N ILE A 1 10.14 -9.52 -11.91
CA ILE A 1 8.91 -8.71 -12.02
C ILE A 1 7.72 -9.64 -12.02
N TYR A 2 6.67 -9.31 -11.26
CA TYR A 2 5.41 -10.03 -11.28
C TYR A 2 4.33 -9.15 -11.91
N VAL A 3 3.47 -9.74 -12.73
CA VAL A 3 2.42 -9.02 -13.48
C VAL A 3 1.08 -9.71 -13.25
N ALA A 4 0.09 -8.97 -12.76
CA ALA A 4 -1.30 -9.38 -12.76
C ALA A 4 -1.87 -9.21 -14.17
N ASP A 5 -1.89 -10.30 -14.94
CA ASP A 5 -2.44 -10.37 -16.29
C ASP A 5 -3.96 -10.60 -16.19
N GLN A 6 -4.64 -9.51 -15.82
CA GLN A 6 -6.02 -9.48 -15.34
C GLN A 6 -7.00 -10.18 -16.28
N SER A 7 -6.99 -9.83 -17.56
CA SER A 7 -7.94 -10.37 -18.55
C SER A 7 -7.62 -11.81 -18.98
N ASN A 8 -6.42 -12.30 -18.66
CA ASN A 8 -6.01 -13.68 -18.88
C ASN A 8 -6.06 -14.52 -17.60
N HIS A 9 -6.60 -13.97 -16.50
CA HIS A 9 -6.87 -14.67 -15.23
C HIS A 9 -5.66 -15.40 -14.65
N ARG A 10 -4.47 -14.71 -14.68
CA ARG A 10 -3.20 -15.32 -14.27
C ARG A 10 -2.22 -14.28 -13.69
N ILE A 11 -1.23 -14.79 -12.98
CA ILE A 11 -0.04 -14.04 -12.58
C ILE A 11 1.16 -14.59 -13.35
N VAL A 12 1.91 -13.68 -13.96
CA VAL A 12 3.10 -14.01 -14.74
C VAL A 12 4.33 -13.40 -14.07
N LYS A 13 5.35 -14.24 -13.85
CA LYS A 13 6.67 -13.82 -13.36
C LYS A 13 7.62 -13.67 -14.56
N TRP A 14 8.33 -12.56 -14.60
CA TRP A 14 9.40 -12.28 -15.57
C TRP A 14 10.72 -12.20 -14.82
N GLU A 15 11.64 -13.08 -15.15
CA GLU A 15 13.02 -13.00 -14.66
C GLU A 15 13.78 -11.84 -15.35
N ALA A 16 14.85 -11.36 -14.71
CA ALA A 16 15.67 -10.33 -15.31
C ALA A 16 16.30 -10.84 -16.62
N GLY A 17 16.09 -10.12 -17.72
CA GLY A 17 16.58 -10.49 -19.05
C GLY A 17 15.82 -11.62 -19.76
N ALA A 18 14.74 -12.13 -19.18
CA ALA A 18 13.93 -13.16 -19.83
C ALA A 18 13.15 -12.58 -21.02
N SER A 19 13.04 -13.36 -22.09
CA SER A 19 12.20 -13.06 -23.27
C SER A 19 10.75 -13.54 -23.12
N GLU A 20 10.50 -14.42 -22.13
CA GLU A 20 9.19 -15.00 -21.85
C GLU A 20 8.90 -15.00 -20.36
N GLY A 21 7.64 -14.82 -20.00
CA GLY A 21 7.16 -14.89 -18.62
C GLY A 21 6.70 -16.30 -18.26
N ILE A 22 6.80 -16.63 -16.99
CA ILE A 22 6.35 -17.91 -16.41
C ILE A 22 5.05 -17.68 -15.66
N ILE A 23 4.01 -18.49 -15.93
CA ILE A 23 2.78 -18.46 -15.14
C ILE A 23 3.08 -19.05 -13.76
N VAL A 24 2.80 -18.28 -12.71
CA VAL A 24 3.08 -18.65 -11.31
C VAL A 24 1.83 -18.77 -10.44
N ALA A 25 0.68 -18.30 -10.94
CA ALA A 25 -0.63 -18.49 -10.31
C ALA A 25 -1.75 -18.35 -11.35
N GLY A 26 -2.82 -19.14 -11.23
CA GLY A 26 -3.92 -19.14 -12.18
C GLY A 26 -3.53 -19.72 -13.54
N GLY A 27 -4.16 -19.18 -14.62
CA GLY A 27 -3.86 -19.61 -16.00
C GLY A 27 -4.64 -20.83 -16.47
N ASN A 28 -5.56 -21.34 -15.65
CA ASN A 28 -6.45 -22.46 -15.98
C ASN A 28 -7.87 -21.99 -16.35
N GLY A 29 -7.96 -20.84 -17.02
CA GLY A 29 -9.21 -20.15 -17.30
C GLY A 29 -9.73 -19.35 -16.10
N ASP A 30 -10.81 -18.58 -16.31
CA ASP A 30 -11.52 -17.92 -15.21
C ASP A 30 -12.35 -18.92 -14.40
N GLY A 31 -12.45 -18.71 -13.09
CA GLY A 31 -13.23 -19.58 -12.23
C GLY A 31 -12.86 -19.47 -10.76
N GLN A 32 -13.58 -20.24 -9.94
CA GLN A 32 -13.47 -20.23 -8.47
C GLN A 32 -12.58 -21.35 -7.93
N GLY A 33 -12.07 -22.26 -8.78
CA GLY A 33 -11.16 -23.32 -8.37
C GLY A 33 -9.90 -22.76 -7.70
N LEU A 34 -9.25 -23.56 -6.87
CA LEU A 34 -8.01 -23.12 -6.20
C LEU A 34 -6.82 -23.01 -7.15
N ASN A 35 -6.91 -23.58 -8.35
CA ASN A 35 -5.95 -23.42 -9.44
C ASN A 35 -6.36 -22.34 -10.46
N GLN A 36 -7.44 -21.61 -10.18
CA GLN A 36 -7.99 -20.56 -11.04
C GLN A 36 -8.00 -19.21 -10.33
N LEU A 37 -8.01 -18.14 -11.11
CA LEU A 37 -8.22 -16.75 -10.67
C LEU A 37 -9.31 -16.12 -11.54
N GLN A 38 -9.92 -15.04 -11.04
CA GLN A 38 -10.86 -14.24 -11.81
C GLN A 38 -10.54 -12.76 -11.66
N TYR A 39 -10.06 -12.13 -12.74
CA TYR A 39 -9.65 -10.72 -12.78
C TYR A 39 -8.70 -10.34 -11.63
N PRO A 40 -7.55 -11.03 -11.45
CA PRO A 40 -6.58 -10.69 -10.41
C PRO A 40 -6.10 -9.24 -10.57
N ARG A 41 -5.99 -8.50 -9.45
CA ARG A 41 -5.80 -7.07 -9.52
C ARG A 41 -4.52 -6.57 -8.87
N SER A 42 -4.16 -7.12 -7.74
CA SER A 42 -2.95 -6.76 -7.00
C SER A 42 -2.18 -8.00 -6.57
N ILE A 43 -0.89 -7.82 -6.42
CA ILE A 43 0.05 -8.87 -6.03
C ILE A 43 0.98 -8.30 -4.97
N VAL A 44 1.25 -9.07 -3.94
CA VAL A 44 2.38 -8.84 -3.04
C VAL A 44 3.14 -10.16 -2.85
N VAL A 45 4.44 -10.05 -2.69
CA VAL A 45 5.33 -11.22 -2.54
C VAL A 45 6.07 -11.09 -1.22
N ASP A 46 6.00 -12.13 -0.38
CA ASP A 46 6.71 -12.15 0.90
C ASP A 46 8.18 -12.60 0.76
N SER A 47 8.92 -12.57 1.87
CA SER A 47 10.34 -12.99 1.92
C SER A 47 10.58 -14.46 1.55
N ASP A 48 9.56 -15.31 1.69
CA ASP A 48 9.61 -16.72 1.33
C ASP A 48 9.24 -16.97 -0.14
N ASN A 49 9.02 -15.88 -0.91
CA ASN A 49 8.55 -15.88 -2.29
C ASN A 49 7.12 -16.44 -2.46
N ASN A 50 6.30 -16.44 -1.41
CA ASN A 50 4.88 -16.69 -1.57
C ASN A 50 4.21 -15.48 -2.23
N ILE A 51 3.29 -15.77 -3.14
CA ILE A 51 2.57 -14.75 -3.90
C ILE A 51 1.16 -14.63 -3.32
N PHE A 52 0.78 -13.46 -2.84
CA PHE A 52 -0.58 -13.16 -2.43
C PHE A 52 -1.24 -12.39 -3.57
N VAL A 53 -2.43 -12.80 -3.94
CA VAL A 53 -3.17 -12.24 -5.08
C VAL A 53 -4.55 -11.80 -4.64
N SER A 54 -4.92 -10.55 -4.92
CA SER A 54 -6.32 -10.15 -4.84
C SER A 54 -7.08 -10.74 -6.03
N ASP A 55 -7.80 -11.81 -5.80
CA ASP A 55 -8.65 -12.52 -6.76
C ASP A 55 -10.01 -11.79 -6.81
N ASN A 56 -9.98 -10.64 -7.50
CA ASN A 56 -11.00 -9.60 -7.44
C ASN A 56 -12.39 -10.11 -7.80
N GLY A 57 -12.53 -10.86 -8.89
CA GLY A 57 -13.80 -11.39 -9.34
C GLY A 57 -14.36 -12.51 -8.45
N ASN A 58 -13.50 -13.19 -7.69
CA ASN A 58 -13.88 -14.20 -6.71
C ASN A 58 -13.93 -13.68 -5.27
N HIS A 59 -13.82 -12.37 -5.06
CA HIS A 59 -14.02 -11.72 -3.76
C HIS A 59 -13.16 -12.31 -2.62
N ARG A 60 -11.92 -12.69 -2.92
CA ARG A 60 -10.98 -13.34 -1.98
C ARG A 60 -9.53 -12.92 -2.21
N VAL A 61 -8.67 -13.21 -1.25
CA VAL A 61 -7.21 -13.19 -1.44
C VAL A 61 -6.69 -14.61 -1.38
N VAL A 62 -5.86 -14.97 -2.35
CA VAL A 62 -5.30 -16.32 -2.49
C VAL A 62 -3.78 -16.25 -2.39
N LYS A 63 -3.20 -17.12 -1.56
CA LYS A 63 -1.74 -17.29 -1.41
C LYS A 63 -1.27 -18.48 -2.24
N TRP A 64 -0.20 -18.29 -3.00
CA TRP A 64 0.48 -19.31 -3.78
C TRP A 64 1.92 -19.45 -3.29
N THR A 65 2.31 -20.66 -2.87
CA THR A 65 3.72 -20.96 -2.54
C THR A 65 4.52 -21.24 -3.81
N PRO A 66 5.86 -21.08 -3.79
CA PRO A 66 6.68 -21.39 -4.96
C PRO A 66 6.45 -22.80 -5.50
N GLY A 67 6.12 -22.90 -6.78
CA GLY A 67 5.87 -24.18 -7.46
C GLY A 67 4.51 -24.84 -7.16
N ALA A 68 3.64 -24.20 -6.39
CA ALA A 68 2.31 -24.73 -6.13
C ALA A 68 1.44 -24.73 -7.40
N THR A 69 0.65 -25.79 -7.57
CA THR A 69 -0.35 -25.92 -8.66
C THR A 69 -1.71 -25.36 -8.26
N GLU A 70 -1.92 -25.12 -6.97
CA GLU A 70 -3.14 -24.57 -6.38
C GLU A 70 -2.78 -23.57 -5.29
N GLY A 71 -3.62 -22.55 -5.11
CA GLY A 71 -3.50 -21.57 -4.06
C GLY A 71 -4.27 -21.95 -2.81
N VAL A 72 -4.05 -21.23 -1.74
CA VAL A 72 -4.80 -21.31 -0.47
C VAL A 72 -5.52 -19.99 -0.25
N VAL A 73 -6.81 -20.00 0.02
CA VAL A 73 -7.56 -18.80 0.37
C VAL A 73 -7.12 -18.32 1.76
N VAL A 74 -6.63 -17.10 1.86
CA VAL A 74 -6.14 -16.50 3.11
C VAL A 74 -7.04 -15.39 3.63
N ALA A 75 -7.93 -14.83 2.78
CA ALA A 75 -8.92 -13.84 3.17
C ALA A 75 -10.16 -13.94 2.27
N GLY A 76 -11.34 -13.65 2.84
CA GLY A 76 -12.62 -13.86 2.19
C GLY A 76 -13.08 -15.31 2.26
N LYS A 77 -14.09 -15.68 1.45
CA LYS A 77 -14.66 -17.03 1.40
C LYS A 77 -14.12 -17.81 0.21
N ALA A 78 -13.88 -19.11 0.44
CA ALA A 78 -13.37 -20.01 -0.61
C ALA A 78 -14.32 -20.11 -1.80
N GLU A 79 -15.62 -20.04 -1.55
CA GLU A 79 -16.69 -20.10 -2.54
C GLU A 79 -16.83 -18.81 -3.37
N GLY A 80 -16.01 -17.76 -3.07
CA GLY A 80 -16.02 -16.52 -3.83
C GLY A 80 -17.30 -15.70 -3.69
N ASN A 81 -18.02 -15.84 -2.58
CA ASN A 81 -19.24 -15.07 -2.32
C ASN A 81 -18.90 -13.68 -1.77
N PRO A 82 -19.40 -12.60 -2.39
CA PRO A 82 -19.23 -11.27 -1.83
C PRO A 82 -20.09 -11.07 -0.58
N GLY A 83 -19.65 -10.15 0.30
CA GLY A 83 -20.43 -9.77 1.48
C GLY A 83 -19.78 -8.60 2.22
N ASP A 84 -20.54 -7.98 3.13
CA ASP A 84 -20.15 -6.83 3.93
C ASP A 84 -19.71 -7.19 5.37
N GLY A 85 -19.99 -8.42 5.83
CA GLY A 85 -19.46 -8.93 7.10
C GLY A 85 -17.93 -9.03 7.07
N LEU A 86 -17.29 -9.07 8.24
CA LEU A 86 -15.82 -9.11 8.36
C LEU A 86 -15.21 -10.43 7.84
N ALA A 87 -16.00 -11.50 7.71
CA ALA A 87 -15.58 -12.76 7.11
C ALA A 87 -15.64 -12.75 5.57
N PHE A 88 -16.08 -11.66 4.94
CA PHE A 88 -16.28 -11.53 3.51
C PHE A 88 -15.50 -10.34 2.95
N LEU A 89 -15.30 -10.38 1.64
CA LEU A 89 -14.79 -9.26 0.83
C LEU A 89 -15.75 -8.99 -0.33
N ALA A 90 -15.65 -7.80 -0.92
CA ALA A 90 -16.38 -7.47 -2.14
C ALA A 90 -15.48 -6.71 -3.11
N HIS A 91 -15.03 -7.39 -4.16
CA HIS A 91 -14.10 -6.88 -5.15
C HIS A 91 -12.83 -6.28 -4.51
N PRO A 92 -11.98 -7.09 -3.83
CA PRO A 92 -10.73 -6.58 -3.25
C PRO A 92 -9.81 -6.07 -4.36
N HIS A 93 -9.25 -4.88 -4.16
CA HIS A 93 -8.34 -4.22 -5.10
C HIS A 93 -6.89 -4.37 -4.62
N GLY A 94 -6.29 -3.30 -4.10
CA GLY A 94 -4.92 -3.30 -3.62
C GLY A 94 -4.74 -4.13 -2.35
N ILE A 95 -3.64 -4.83 -2.27
CA ILE A 95 -3.21 -5.56 -1.06
C ILE A 95 -1.75 -5.27 -0.79
N ASP A 96 -1.35 -5.33 0.49
CA ASP A 96 0.04 -5.34 0.91
C ASP A 96 0.16 -6.12 2.24
N LEU A 97 1.39 -6.35 2.71
CA LEU A 97 1.68 -7.12 3.91
C LEU A 97 2.25 -6.24 5.02
N GLU A 98 1.79 -6.43 6.25
CA GLU A 98 2.46 -5.95 7.44
C GLU A 98 3.61 -6.89 7.82
N SER A 99 4.50 -6.42 8.68
CA SER A 99 5.70 -7.16 9.13
C SER A 99 5.40 -8.48 9.82
N ASP A 100 4.21 -8.63 10.41
CA ASP A 100 3.73 -9.86 11.03
C ASP A 100 3.10 -10.86 10.04
N GLY A 101 3.05 -10.49 8.75
CA GLY A 101 2.44 -11.27 7.68
C GLY A 101 0.92 -11.11 7.57
N SER A 102 0.31 -10.18 8.29
CA SER A 102 -1.08 -9.80 8.09
C SER A 102 -1.27 -9.17 6.71
N VAL A 103 -2.37 -9.50 6.04
CA VAL A 103 -2.71 -8.92 4.75
C VAL A 103 -3.60 -7.70 4.94
N ILE A 104 -3.16 -6.54 4.46
CA ILE A 104 -3.99 -5.33 4.39
C ILE A 104 -4.68 -5.29 3.04
N ILE A 105 -6.00 -5.11 3.05
CA ILE A 105 -6.84 -5.29 1.87
C ILE A 105 -7.74 -4.07 1.65
N ALA A 106 -7.65 -3.47 0.48
CA ALA A 106 -8.63 -2.50 0.00
C ALA A 106 -9.89 -3.24 -0.46
N ASP A 107 -10.86 -3.34 0.41
CA ASP A 107 -12.17 -3.99 0.17
C ASP A 107 -13.10 -2.99 -0.54
N TYR A 108 -12.85 -2.84 -1.84
CA TYR A 108 -13.27 -1.71 -2.67
C TYR A 108 -14.78 -1.46 -2.66
N ASN A 109 -15.60 -2.48 -2.95
CA ASN A 109 -17.06 -2.31 -3.01
C ASN A 109 -17.70 -2.13 -1.63
N ASN A 110 -17.03 -2.55 -0.55
CA ASN A 110 -17.45 -2.29 0.82
C ASN A 110 -16.93 -0.96 1.36
N SER A 111 -16.19 -0.19 0.56
CA SER A 111 -15.65 1.12 0.94
C SER A 111 -14.90 1.10 2.27
N ARG A 112 -14.08 0.08 2.48
CA ARG A 112 -13.30 -0.13 3.71
C ARG A 112 -11.92 -0.70 3.42
N VAL A 113 -11.04 -0.60 4.41
CA VAL A 113 -9.78 -1.35 4.47
C VAL A 113 -9.86 -2.31 5.65
N VAL A 114 -9.48 -3.55 5.43
CA VAL A 114 -9.45 -4.59 6.45
C VAL A 114 -8.04 -5.16 6.57
N ARG A 115 -7.66 -5.51 7.81
CA ARG A 115 -6.48 -6.29 8.17
C ARG A 115 -6.90 -7.72 8.35
N TRP A 116 -6.26 -8.64 7.66
CA TRP A 116 -6.51 -10.07 7.81
C TRP A 116 -5.29 -10.76 8.37
N LYS A 117 -5.33 -11.09 9.64
CA LYS A 117 -4.25 -11.80 10.34
C LYS A 117 -4.06 -13.20 9.78
N LYS A 118 -2.85 -13.71 9.90
CA LYS A 118 -2.55 -15.08 9.49
C LYS A 118 -3.50 -16.06 10.21
N ASP A 119 -4.05 -17.00 9.43
CA ASP A 119 -4.97 -18.05 9.88
C ASP A 119 -6.30 -17.53 10.50
N ALA A 120 -6.60 -16.25 10.39
CA ALA A 120 -7.88 -15.70 10.84
C ALA A 120 -9.03 -16.10 9.89
N THR A 121 -10.23 -16.28 10.47
CA THR A 121 -11.46 -16.60 9.71
C THR A 121 -12.27 -15.36 9.34
N GLU A 122 -11.87 -14.19 9.86
CA GLU A 122 -12.45 -12.88 9.57
C GLU A 122 -11.40 -11.78 9.69
N GLY A 123 -11.63 -10.67 9.02
CA GLY A 123 -10.74 -9.50 9.06
C GLY A 123 -11.05 -8.58 10.24
N GLU A 124 -10.10 -7.70 10.56
CA GLU A 124 -10.26 -6.57 11.48
C GLU A 124 -10.44 -5.29 10.65
N LEU A 125 -11.37 -4.42 11.03
CA LEU A 125 -11.61 -3.17 10.32
C LEU A 125 -10.50 -2.17 10.65
N VAL A 126 -9.73 -1.76 9.65
CA VAL A 126 -8.75 -0.66 9.74
C VAL A 126 -9.44 0.69 9.68
N GLY A 127 -10.46 0.83 8.84
CA GLY A 127 -11.26 2.04 8.71
C GLY A 127 -12.16 2.04 7.48
N ILE A 128 -12.98 3.09 7.39
CA ILE A 128 -13.90 3.33 6.27
C ILE A 128 -13.29 4.35 5.31
N TYR A 129 -13.20 4.00 4.03
CA TYR A 129 -12.58 4.80 2.98
C TYR A 129 -13.41 4.73 1.71
N SER A 130 -13.49 5.83 0.97
CA SER A 130 -14.29 5.89 -0.26
C SER A 130 -13.61 5.14 -1.40
N ASN A 131 -14.09 3.94 -1.69
CA ASN A 131 -13.60 3.10 -2.79
C ASN A 131 -12.05 3.02 -2.84
N PRO A 132 -11.40 2.46 -1.81
CA PRO A 132 -9.95 2.36 -1.74
C PRO A 132 -9.43 1.48 -2.88
N THR A 133 -8.43 1.95 -3.64
CA THR A 133 -7.96 1.26 -4.85
C THR A 133 -6.59 0.64 -4.72
N SER A 134 -5.72 1.21 -3.91
CA SER A 134 -4.35 0.70 -3.71
C SER A 134 -3.93 0.84 -2.27
N ILE A 135 -3.13 -0.09 -1.82
CA ILE A 135 -2.50 -0.15 -0.51
C ILE A 135 -0.99 -0.18 -0.70
N ALA A 136 -0.27 0.50 0.19
CA ALA A 136 1.15 0.29 0.43
C ALA A 136 1.40 0.30 1.95
N VAL A 137 2.32 -0.51 2.42
CA VAL A 137 2.71 -0.60 3.84
C VAL A 137 4.19 -0.24 3.95
N ASP A 138 4.56 0.67 4.86
CA ASP A 138 5.96 1.00 5.08
C ASP A 138 6.60 0.05 6.12
N HIS A 139 7.93 0.14 6.28
CA HIS A 139 8.69 -0.68 7.22
C HIS A 139 8.31 -0.50 8.71
N ASN A 140 7.49 0.50 9.03
CA ASN A 140 6.93 0.72 10.36
C ASN A 140 5.45 0.28 10.45
N ASP A 141 4.96 -0.48 9.47
CA ASP A 141 3.58 -0.93 9.35
C ASP A 141 2.54 0.21 9.24
N ASN A 142 2.95 1.43 8.85
CA ASN A 142 1.98 2.43 8.48
C ASN A 142 1.38 2.10 7.11
N ILE A 143 0.07 2.27 6.99
CA ILE A 143 -0.70 1.93 5.80
C ILE A 143 -0.97 3.19 4.98
N TYR A 144 -0.68 3.15 3.69
CA TYR A 144 -1.00 4.21 2.74
C TYR A 144 -2.11 3.73 1.81
N ILE A 145 -3.19 4.51 1.76
CA ILE A 145 -4.43 4.15 1.07
C ILE A 145 -4.72 5.17 -0.01
N SER A 146 -4.83 4.72 -1.26
CA SER A 146 -5.26 5.57 -2.36
C SER A 146 -6.78 5.55 -2.46
N GLU A 147 -7.41 6.74 -2.31
CA GLU A 147 -8.82 6.98 -2.61
C GLU A 147 -8.97 7.65 -3.98
N GLN A 148 -9.13 6.83 -5.01
CA GLN A 148 -9.09 7.27 -6.41
C GLN A 148 -10.07 8.41 -6.71
N TYR A 149 -11.31 8.32 -6.25
CA TYR A 149 -12.34 9.32 -6.55
C TYR A 149 -12.23 10.58 -5.68
N ASN A 150 -11.62 10.46 -4.50
CA ASN A 150 -11.33 11.61 -3.63
C ASN A 150 -10.00 12.29 -3.99
N ASN A 151 -9.26 11.74 -4.98
CA ASN A 151 -8.00 12.30 -5.48
C ASN A 151 -6.99 12.56 -4.35
N ARG A 152 -6.84 11.59 -3.43
CA ARG A 152 -5.95 11.72 -2.27
C ARG A 152 -5.34 10.39 -1.85
N VAL A 153 -4.24 10.48 -1.11
CA VAL A 153 -3.63 9.36 -0.40
C VAL A 153 -3.69 9.65 1.10
N ILE A 154 -4.07 8.64 1.86
CA ILE A 154 -4.24 8.70 3.32
C ILE A 154 -3.15 7.83 3.95
N LYS A 155 -2.49 8.33 5.00
CA LYS A 155 -1.63 7.55 5.88
C LYS A 155 -2.39 7.17 7.14
N VAL A 156 -2.38 5.90 7.48
CA VAL A 156 -2.95 5.34 8.72
C VAL A 156 -1.81 4.78 9.56
N PRO A 157 -1.67 5.17 10.83
CA PRO A 157 -0.63 4.63 11.71
C PRO A 157 -0.77 3.11 11.91
N ALA A 158 0.36 2.44 12.11
CA ALA A 158 0.43 1.01 12.43
C ALA A 158 -0.51 0.61 13.56
N GLY A 159 -1.10 -0.58 13.45
CA GLY A 159 -1.99 -1.13 14.48
C GLY A 159 -3.34 -0.43 14.63
N SER A 160 -3.62 0.61 13.85
CA SER A 160 -4.89 1.35 13.93
C SER A 160 -6.07 0.47 13.53
N THR A 161 -7.18 0.64 14.28
CA THR A 161 -8.50 0.06 13.99
C THR A 161 -9.57 1.12 14.22
N SER A 162 -10.58 1.19 13.38
CA SER A 162 -11.65 2.17 13.51
C SER A 162 -12.89 1.77 12.72
N SER A 163 -14.07 1.98 13.29
CA SER A 163 -15.35 1.83 12.59
C SER A 163 -15.74 3.05 11.74
N THR A 164 -14.87 4.05 11.67
CA THR A 164 -15.05 5.28 10.89
C THR A 164 -13.82 5.58 10.04
N PHE A 165 -13.78 6.74 9.38
CA PHE A 165 -12.56 7.23 8.74
C PHE A 165 -11.42 7.36 9.76
N ASN A 166 -10.24 6.90 9.38
CA ASN A 166 -9.03 6.93 10.19
C ASN A 166 -7.84 7.36 9.34
N GLY A 167 -6.92 8.11 9.92
CA GLY A 167 -5.69 8.55 9.28
C GLY A 167 -5.68 10.02 8.86
N SER A 168 -4.61 10.42 8.19
CA SER A 168 -4.36 11.78 7.70
C SER A 168 -4.10 11.80 6.19
N VAL A 169 -4.53 12.86 5.51
CA VAL A 169 -4.21 13.06 4.08
C VAL A 169 -2.74 13.47 3.98
N VAL A 170 -1.96 12.69 3.24
CA VAL A 170 -0.51 12.94 3.03
C VAL A 170 -0.20 13.40 1.61
N ALA A 171 -1.12 13.24 0.68
CA ALA A 171 -0.98 13.75 -0.68
C ALA A 171 -2.36 13.97 -1.34
N GLY A 172 -2.50 15.04 -2.10
CA GLY A 172 -3.76 15.38 -2.77
C GLY A 172 -4.80 15.97 -1.83
N GLY A 173 -6.09 15.73 -2.12
CA GLY A 173 -7.21 16.23 -1.31
C GLY A 173 -7.70 17.62 -1.68
N TYR A 174 -7.12 18.25 -2.69
CA TYR A 174 -7.50 19.59 -3.19
C TYR A 174 -8.40 19.52 -4.43
N GLY A 175 -9.23 18.49 -4.51
CA GLY A 175 -10.07 18.21 -5.68
C GLY A 175 -9.30 17.61 -6.86
N GLY A 176 -10.04 17.24 -7.91
CA GLY A 176 -9.45 16.70 -9.15
C GLY A 176 -8.77 17.79 -9.97
N GLY A 177 -7.57 17.51 -10.50
CA GLY A 177 -6.87 18.47 -11.34
C GLY A 177 -5.42 18.06 -11.63
N SER A 178 -4.71 18.92 -12.37
CA SER A 178 -3.34 18.69 -12.83
C SER A 178 -2.26 19.49 -12.08
N ASN A 179 -2.66 20.35 -11.15
CA ASN A 179 -1.71 21.16 -10.36
C ASN A 179 -0.78 20.29 -9.50
N LYS A 180 0.26 20.90 -8.94
CA LYS A 180 1.29 20.18 -8.16
C LYS A 180 0.73 19.44 -6.96
N ASN A 181 -0.30 19.98 -6.30
CA ASN A 181 -0.98 19.39 -5.13
C ASN A 181 -2.28 18.64 -5.47
N GLN A 182 -2.62 18.49 -6.76
CA GLN A 182 -3.83 17.80 -7.20
C GLN A 182 -3.52 16.48 -7.90
N PHE A 183 -4.48 15.57 -7.86
CA PHE A 183 -4.52 14.35 -8.67
C PHE A 183 -5.80 14.34 -9.53
N ASN A 184 -5.79 13.53 -10.56
CA ASN A 184 -6.98 13.13 -11.28
C ASN A 184 -7.02 11.61 -11.33
N GLN A 185 -7.77 11.02 -10.40
CA GLN A 185 -7.81 9.58 -10.13
C GLN A 185 -6.46 9.01 -9.66
N ALA A 186 -6.03 9.35 -8.44
CA ALA A 186 -4.92 8.68 -7.78
C ALA A 186 -5.23 7.17 -7.64
N SER A 187 -4.61 6.30 -8.44
CA SER A 187 -5.01 4.90 -8.57
C SER A 187 -4.05 3.91 -7.93
N GLY A 188 -2.76 4.17 -7.97
CA GLY A 188 -1.72 3.34 -7.37
C GLY A 188 -0.91 4.14 -6.37
N VAL A 189 -0.49 3.52 -5.29
CA VAL A 189 0.44 4.06 -4.30
C VAL A 189 1.52 3.03 -4.00
N HIS A 190 2.74 3.49 -3.84
CA HIS A 190 3.88 2.72 -3.37
C HIS A 190 4.71 3.59 -2.43
N VAL A 191 5.27 3.00 -1.41
CA VAL A 191 6.22 3.64 -0.49
C VAL A 191 7.55 2.89 -0.58
N ASP A 192 8.64 3.62 -0.78
CA ASP A 192 9.97 3.01 -0.82
C ASP A 192 10.60 2.89 0.58
N GLU A 193 11.79 2.28 0.66
CA GLU A 193 12.52 2.04 1.91
C GLU A 193 12.91 3.33 2.66
N VAL A 194 12.99 4.47 1.97
CA VAL A 194 13.30 5.76 2.58
C VAL A 194 12.04 6.55 2.95
N GLY A 195 10.86 6.01 2.67
CA GLY A 195 9.57 6.61 3.00
C GLY A 195 9.02 7.57 1.94
N ASP A 196 9.59 7.60 0.74
CA ASP A 196 9.04 8.39 -0.36
C ASP A 196 7.82 7.69 -0.97
N LEU A 197 6.76 8.44 -1.22
CA LEU A 197 5.55 7.95 -1.88
C LEU A 197 5.61 8.17 -3.39
N PHE A 198 5.27 7.12 -4.13
CA PHE A 198 5.05 7.17 -5.57
C PHE A 198 3.57 6.95 -5.86
N ILE A 199 2.93 7.90 -6.52
CA ILE A 199 1.48 7.89 -6.73
C ILE A 199 1.18 7.95 -8.23
N ALA A 200 0.45 6.96 -8.73
CA ALA A 200 -0.03 6.93 -10.10
C ALA A 200 -1.22 7.88 -10.27
N ASP A 201 -0.97 9.03 -10.89
CA ASP A 201 -1.95 10.07 -11.21
C ASP A 201 -2.58 9.77 -12.59
N LYS A 202 -3.49 8.79 -12.59
CA LYS A 202 -3.96 8.03 -13.75
C LYS A 202 -4.39 8.90 -14.92
N ASN A 203 -5.34 9.81 -14.72
CA ASN A 203 -5.90 10.62 -15.81
C ASN A 203 -5.01 11.81 -16.20
N ASN A 204 -3.96 12.08 -15.42
CA ASN A 204 -2.92 13.04 -15.78
C ASN A 204 -1.71 12.36 -16.45
N ASN A 205 -1.73 11.04 -16.68
CA ASN A 205 -0.68 10.26 -17.33
C ASN A 205 0.71 10.50 -16.73
N ARG A 206 0.80 10.52 -15.40
CA ARG A 206 2.07 10.76 -14.68
C ARG A 206 2.14 9.97 -13.38
N VAL A 207 3.37 9.77 -12.90
CA VAL A 207 3.64 9.34 -11.53
C VAL A 207 4.21 10.53 -10.77
N LYS A 208 3.73 10.76 -9.56
CA LYS A 208 4.25 11.77 -8.65
C LYS A 208 4.99 11.14 -7.51
N LYS A 209 6.12 11.74 -7.14
CA LYS A 209 6.89 11.41 -5.95
C LYS A 209 6.62 12.47 -4.87
N TYR A 210 6.37 12.03 -3.66
CA TYR A 210 6.26 12.85 -2.45
C TYR A 210 7.24 12.34 -1.41
N SER A 211 8.14 13.19 -0.95
CA SER A 211 9.03 12.87 0.16
C SER A 211 8.32 13.24 1.46
N LEU A 212 7.98 12.21 2.25
CA LEU A 212 7.27 12.38 3.53
C LEU A 212 8.20 12.58 4.71
N ALA A 213 9.47 12.22 4.58
CA ALA A 213 10.45 12.41 5.61
C ALA A 213 11.36 13.60 5.25
N PRO A 214 11.63 14.52 6.18
CA PRO A 214 12.75 15.42 6.03
C PRO A 214 14.02 14.57 6.03
N GLN A 215 14.71 14.49 4.89
CA GLN A 215 15.96 13.74 4.79
C GLN A 215 17.11 14.61 5.27
N ILE A 216 17.82 14.16 6.31
CA ILE A 216 19.16 14.66 6.61
C ILE A 216 20.14 13.73 5.90
N LEU A 217 20.75 14.19 4.82
CA LEU A 217 21.82 13.45 4.16
C LEU A 217 23.15 13.89 4.80
N ILE A 218 23.74 13.01 5.63
CA ILE A 218 25.10 13.20 6.12
C ILE A 218 25.98 12.29 5.26
N SER A 219 26.82 12.91 4.43
CA SER A 219 27.78 12.18 3.60
C SER A 219 28.77 11.41 4.45
N ALA A 220 29.24 10.25 3.96
CA ALA A 220 30.22 9.44 4.68
C ALA A 220 31.51 10.27 4.95
N GLY A 221 31.87 10.42 6.23
CA GLY A 221 33.02 11.24 6.67
C GLY A 221 32.64 12.63 7.20
N GLU A 222 31.38 13.06 7.04
CA GLU A 222 30.90 14.31 7.63
C GLU A 222 30.28 14.07 9.00
N THR A 223 30.36 15.03 9.88
CA THR A 223 29.83 14.97 11.26
C THR A 223 28.54 15.76 11.45
N SER A 224 28.10 16.49 10.43
CA SER A 224 26.88 17.30 10.44
C SER A 224 26.29 17.42 9.06
N GLY A 225 24.98 17.61 8.98
CA GLY A 225 24.25 17.88 7.75
C GLY A 225 23.18 18.93 8.00
N GLU A 226 22.81 19.66 6.96
CA GLU A 226 21.73 20.66 7.00
C GLU A 226 20.43 20.05 6.53
N ILE A 227 19.34 20.35 7.25
CA ILE A 227 17.97 20.09 6.79
C ILE A 227 17.37 21.40 6.30
N THR A 228 16.90 21.41 5.08
CA THR A 228 15.94 22.42 4.64
C THR A 228 14.53 21.85 4.82
N VAL A 229 13.82 22.31 5.83
CA VAL A 229 12.40 21.99 5.99
C VAL A 229 11.61 22.97 5.14
N THR A 230 11.20 22.53 3.96
CA THR A 230 10.24 23.31 3.17
C THR A 230 8.86 23.03 3.75
N GLY A 231 8.25 24.01 4.39
CA GLY A 231 6.88 23.91 4.89
C GLY A 231 5.94 23.57 3.73
N ILE A 232 5.09 22.54 3.91
CA ILE A 232 3.93 22.36 3.05
C ILE A 232 3.06 23.57 3.33
N PRO A 233 2.71 24.42 2.35
CA PRO A 233 1.80 25.52 2.60
C PRO A 233 0.46 24.91 3.00
N ASP A 234 0.16 24.89 4.29
CA ASP A 234 -1.19 24.64 4.74
C ASP A 234 -1.92 26.00 4.84
N VAL A 235 -3.22 25.96 4.61
CA VAL A 235 -4.08 27.14 4.53
C VAL A 235 -4.53 27.59 5.92
N VAL A 236 -3.98 27.00 6.97
CA VAL A 236 -4.30 27.32 8.37
C VAL A 236 -3.08 27.98 9.01
N ASP A 237 -3.22 29.25 9.30
CA ASP A 237 -2.28 30.05 10.09
C ASP A 237 -2.31 29.55 11.53
N GLU A 238 -1.40 28.62 11.87
CA GLU A 238 -1.20 28.18 13.26
C GLU A 238 0.15 28.69 13.74
N ASP A 239 0.09 29.53 14.75
CA ASP A 239 1.26 30.04 15.46
C ASP A 239 2.07 28.88 16.08
N ASP A 240 3.39 28.86 15.84
CA ASP A 240 4.42 28.07 16.52
C ASP A 240 4.30 26.53 16.45
N LYS A 241 4.68 25.92 15.33
CA LYS A 241 4.89 24.47 15.26
C LYS A 241 6.30 24.10 15.74
N THR A 242 6.37 23.34 16.81
CA THR A 242 7.63 22.72 17.26
C THR A 242 7.93 21.49 16.44
N ILE A 243 9.05 21.47 15.70
CA ILE A 243 9.51 20.28 15.00
C ILE A 243 10.41 19.49 15.95
N ILE A 244 9.98 18.28 16.32
CA ILE A 244 10.76 17.38 17.17
C ILE A 244 11.46 16.35 16.28
N PHE A 245 12.80 16.44 16.20
CA PHE A 245 13.61 15.41 15.55
C PHE A 245 13.92 14.31 16.56
N LYS A 246 13.51 13.06 16.27
CA LYS A 246 13.93 11.87 17.01
C LYS A 246 14.87 11.08 16.11
N PRO A 247 16.17 10.96 16.46
CA PRO A 247 17.06 10.07 15.72
C PRO A 247 16.60 8.62 15.89
N ILE A 248 16.49 7.89 14.79
CA ILE A 248 15.96 6.52 14.78
C ILE A 248 17.05 5.49 15.07
N SER A 249 18.29 5.72 14.65
CA SER A 249 19.48 4.94 15.06
C SER A 249 20.77 5.58 14.58
N SER A 250 21.90 5.29 15.24
CA SER A 250 23.24 5.48 14.67
C SER A 250 23.95 4.12 14.64
N SER A 251 24.54 3.74 13.54
CA SER A 251 25.28 2.48 13.40
C SER A 251 26.63 2.46 14.14
N SER A 252 27.13 3.59 14.60
CA SER A 252 28.29 3.73 15.51
C SER A 252 28.45 5.17 15.94
N GLY A 253 28.32 5.46 17.22
CA GLY A 253 28.60 6.76 17.83
C GLY A 253 27.47 7.24 18.76
N SER A 254 27.86 7.97 19.80
CA SER A 254 26.92 8.67 20.68
C SER A 254 26.32 9.86 19.97
N LEU A 255 25.01 9.98 19.98
CA LEU A 255 24.31 11.19 19.55
C LEU A 255 24.58 12.27 20.62
N ALA A 256 25.24 13.35 20.23
CA ALA A 256 25.32 14.54 21.07
C ALA A 256 24.00 15.32 20.96
N ASP A 257 23.48 15.82 22.09
CA ASP A 257 22.36 16.75 22.10
C ASP A 257 22.76 18.02 21.30
N GLY A 258 22.24 18.12 20.08
CA GLY A 258 22.48 19.26 19.20
C GLY A 258 21.38 20.31 19.34
N ASN A 259 21.75 21.56 19.53
CA ASN A 259 20.81 22.67 19.42
C ASN A 259 20.44 22.90 17.96
N ILE A 260 19.13 22.94 17.69
CA ILE A 260 18.58 23.30 16.38
C ILE A 260 18.32 24.83 16.42
N THR A 261 18.99 25.58 15.56
CA THR A 261 18.67 26.98 15.35
C THR A 261 17.80 27.10 14.11
N MET A 262 16.62 27.67 14.27
CA MET A 262 15.74 28.01 13.13
C MET A 262 15.98 29.47 12.79
N THR A 263 16.22 29.77 11.52
CA THR A 263 16.27 31.12 10.94
C THR A 263 15.13 31.27 9.94
#